data_6c19239c86761ebd8542ebc424eddf20
#
_entry.id   6c19239c86761ebd8542ebc424eddf20
#
_cell.length_a   1.000
_cell.length_b   1.000
_cell.length_c   1.000
_cell.angle_alpha   90.00
_cell.angle_beta   90.00
_cell.angle_gamma   90.00
#
_symmetry.space_group_name_H-M   'P 1'
#
loop_
_entity.id
_entity.type
_entity.pdbx_description
1 polymer ?
#
loop_
_entity_poly.entity_id
_entity_poly.type
_entity_poly.pdbx_seq_one_letter_code
_entity_poly.pdbx_strand_id
1 'polypeptide(L)'
;MRFIGQIPSVRINKRYTVWCSLFILLLFSINACKNSVKKQFVRLEPPSPALVQATLEKQLSAPESFFTMPITLDLKLVERMINEQLGEELYTLTNDELRSSFPKINADNIHVTRQGPISVSTSDNLVNISMNIRIAGGVKAALSGLASPRKELDIEAKIGASMYFYIDDTWNLRSVTTPKSEVTKGLSFDVFGYEISLNNLTQKVFDKVLPTMMPGIDQAISDHIDLESTVHNFWNELKKTVLVTPSPKPVWVQFQPSEMMYSPPVSYGTNALKMSIALKTKIVTSIGHKPQLSIERYPPAPIKQVLNNDDGFSLNMPVVVLLDSIKPLVQDQLKGLSFVVPGSNKQVVVNDIELMGNGKQLLAKIGLGGQYVQGNIYVVGTPVYHKNTKTIRFEDFDYTLETSNLLKKQASWLINKLFLDMIQERLSYDLTNDLINAQKSISEAINGYQFNMGQLNSHIETLEPTNLQFDNNVLRLDLQVKGKLDLQIK
;
A
#
# COMPACT_ATOMS: atom_id res chain seq x y z
N MET A 1 51.60 88.04 -26.57
CA MET A 1 51.39 87.88 -25.11
C MET A 1 50.94 86.40 -24.88
N ARG A 2 51.77 85.70 -24.15
CA ARG A 2 51.60 84.23 -23.84
C ARG A 2 50.58 84.11 -22.70
N PHE A 3 49.67 83.13 -22.83
CA PHE A 3 49.05 82.51 -21.66
C PHE A 3 49.10 80.95 -21.84
N ILE A 4 49.93 80.35 -20.98
CA ILE A 4 50.09 78.96 -20.77
C ILE A 4 49.03 78.54 -19.74
N GLY A 5 48.03 77.68 -20.12
CA GLY A 5 47.10 77.12 -19.20
C GLY A 5 47.60 75.72 -18.72
N GLN A 6 47.75 75.59 -17.42
CA GLN A 6 48.17 74.34 -16.74
C GLN A 6 47.05 73.32 -16.78
N ILE A 7 47.43 72.08 -17.13
CA ILE A 7 46.59 70.89 -17.03
C ILE A 7 46.70 70.37 -15.60
N PRO A 8 45.58 70.10 -14.86
CA PRO A 8 45.66 69.48 -13.55
C PRO A 8 45.96 68.02 -13.65
N SER A 9 46.97 67.55 -12.91
CA SER A 9 47.33 66.11 -12.77
C SER A 9 46.25 65.38 -11.97
N VAL A 10 45.59 64.44 -12.64
CA VAL A 10 44.68 63.50 -11.98
C VAL A 10 45.50 62.44 -11.22
N ARG A 11 45.44 62.50 -9.89
CA ARG A 11 45.99 61.49 -9.00
C ARG A 11 45.13 60.24 -9.13
N ILE A 12 45.58 59.22 -9.86
CA ILE A 12 44.98 57.89 -9.90
C ILE A 12 45.20 57.24 -8.54
N ASN A 13 44.09 56.98 -7.85
CA ASN A 13 44.10 56.42 -6.51
C ASN A 13 44.51 54.92 -6.60
N LYS A 14 45.66 54.57 -6.01
CA LYS A 14 46.26 53.21 -6.03
C LYS A 14 45.31 52.08 -5.56
N ARG A 15 44.17 52.42 -4.97
CA ARG A 15 43.17 51.42 -4.54
C ARG A 15 42.36 50.84 -5.71
N TYR A 16 42.16 51.55 -6.80
CA TYR A 16 41.39 51.02 -7.96
C TYR A 16 42.21 50.10 -8.87
N THR A 17 43.48 50.24 -8.93
CA THR A 17 44.37 49.35 -9.72
C THR A 17 44.51 47.99 -9.11
N VAL A 18 44.42 47.84 -7.78
CA VAL A 18 44.46 46.54 -7.08
C VAL A 18 43.13 45.78 -7.28
N TRP A 19 42.00 46.47 -7.31
CA TRP A 19 40.69 45.85 -7.52
C TRP A 19 40.47 45.38 -8.98
N CYS A 20 40.92 46.14 -9.95
CA CYS A 20 40.86 45.73 -11.35
C CYS A 20 41.78 44.53 -11.66
N SER A 21 42.97 44.44 -11.06
CA SER A 21 43.84 43.28 -11.23
C SER A 21 43.30 42.02 -10.52
N LEU A 22 42.63 42.17 -9.37
CA LEU A 22 41.95 41.03 -8.70
C LEU A 22 40.74 40.55 -9.50
N PHE A 23 39.96 41.43 -10.12
CA PHE A 23 38.82 41.07 -10.94
C PHE A 23 39.22 40.37 -12.26
N ILE A 24 40.35 40.82 -12.88
CA ILE A 24 40.92 40.15 -14.08
C ILE A 24 41.50 38.80 -13.69
N LEU A 25 42.14 38.63 -12.53
CA LEU A 25 42.64 37.33 -12.05
C LEU A 25 41.48 36.35 -11.71
N LEU A 26 40.36 36.85 -11.19
CA LEU A 26 39.16 36.05 -10.93
C LEU A 26 38.50 35.59 -12.25
N LEU A 27 38.44 36.43 -13.26
CA LEU A 27 37.93 36.04 -14.61
C LEU A 27 38.81 35.01 -15.32
N PHE A 28 40.13 35.10 -15.10
CA PHE A 28 41.05 34.08 -15.65
C PHE A 28 40.95 32.73 -14.91
N SER A 29 40.69 32.72 -13.62
CA SER A 29 40.52 31.49 -12.84
C SER A 29 39.22 30.75 -13.20
N ILE A 30 38.14 31.48 -13.54
CA ILE A 30 36.87 30.87 -13.99
C ILE A 30 37.02 30.25 -15.37
N ASN A 31 37.79 30.85 -16.28
CA ASN A 31 38.04 30.27 -17.60
C ASN A 31 39.03 29.09 -17.55
N ALA A 32 39.99 29.08 -16.63
CA ALA A 32 40.91 27.97 -16.45
C ALA A 32 40.21 26.71 -15.89
N CYS A 33 39.22 26.87 -14.96
CA CYS A 33 38.43 25.76 -14.47
C CYS A 33 37.54 25.14 -15.55
N LYS A 34 36.88 25.96 -16.40
CA LYS A 34 36.08 25.42 -17.52
C LYS A 34 36.89 24.63 -18.54
N ASN A 35 38.12 25.02 -18.81
CA ASN A 35 38.97 24.31 -19.75
C ASN A 35 39.59 23.03 -19.18
N SER A 36 39.76 22.91 -17.86
CA SER A 36 40.24 21.70 -17.21
C SER A 36 39.18 20.60 -17.16
N VAL A 37 37.91 20.98 -16.94
CA VAL A 37 36.77 20.05 -16.90
C VAL A 37 36.52 19.46 -18.32
N LYS A 38 36.64 20.26 -19.38
CA LYS A 38 36.47 19.79 -20.79
C LYS A 38 37.46 18.73 -21.24
N LYS A 39 38.66 18.68 -20.66
CA LYS A 39 39.65 17.66 -20.98
C LYS A 39 39.45 16.34 -20.25
N GLN A 40 38.60 16.31 -19.25
CA GLN A 40 38.41 15.16 -18.37
C GLN A 40 37.42 14.12 -18.95
N PHE A 41 36.43 14.55 -19.74
CA PHE A 41 35.40 13.63 -20.28
C PHE A 41 35.94 12.60 -21.28
N VAL A 42 36.97 12.92 -22.05
CA VAL A 42 37.59 12.01 -23.04
C VAL A 42 38.36 10.85 -22.38
N ARG A 43 38.66 10.95 -21.09
CA ARG A 43 39.46 9.99 -20.32
C ARG A 43 38.69 9.27 -19.23
N LEU A 44 37.36 9.42 -19.18
CA LEU A 44 36.54 8.73 -18.19
C LEU A 44 36.46 7.24 -18.54
N GLU A 45 36.85 6.43 -17.59
CA GLU A 45 36.68 4.98 -17.66
C GLU A 45 35.31 4.58 -17.15
N PRO A 46 34.67 3.54 -17.72
CA PRO A 46 33.42 3.03 -17.19
C PRO A 46 33.63 2.51 -15.77
N PRO A 47 32.62 2.61 -14.91
CA PRO A 47 32.71 2.09 -13.54
C PRO A 47 32.99 0.58 -13.56
N SER A 48 33.81 0.11 -12.63
CA SER A 48 34.13 -1.31 -12.53
C SER A 48 32.87 -2.14 -12.26
N PRO A 49 32.77 -3.39 -12.74
CA PRO A 49 31.63 -4.27 -12.48
C PRO A 49 31.33 -4.42 -10.98
N ALA A 50 32.34 -4.46 -10.13
CA ALA A 50 32.19 -4.55 -8.67
C ALA A 50 31.51 -3.28 -8.09
N LEU A 51 31.87 -2.09 -8.60
CA LEU A 51 31.26 -0.83 -8.18
C LEU A 51 29.80 -0.75 -8.65
N VAL A 52 29.50 -1.19 -9.87
CA VAL A 52 28.13 -1.26 -10.39
C VAL A 52 27.28 -2.21 -9.54
N GLN A 53 27.81 -3.37 -9.19
CA GLN A 53 27.12 -4.34 -8.36
C GLN A 53 26.84 -3.79 -6.95
N ALA A 54 27.82 -3.17 -6.31
CA ALA A 54 27.63 -2.55 -4.98
C ALA A 54 26.61 -1.41 -5.01
N THR A 55 26.62 -0.62 -6.08
CA THR A 55 25.62 0.44 -6.29
C THR A 55 24.23 -0.14 -6.49
N LEU A 56 24.11 -1.20 -7.29
CA LEU A 56 22.85 -1.90 -7.52
C LEU A 56 22.27 -2.44 -6.21
N GLU A 57 23.05 -3.13 -5.40
CA GLU A 57 22.62 -3.67 -4.10
C GLU A 57 22.12 -2.57 -3.16
N LYS A 58 22.81 -1.44 -3.09
CA LYS A 58 22.40 -0.28 -2.32
C LYS A 58 21.08 0.32 -2.83
N GLN A 59 20.89 0.40 -4.14
CA GLN A 59 19.70 1.00 -4.76
C GLN A 59 18.49 0.06 -4.76
N LEU A 60 18.68 -1.24 -4.63
CA LEU A 60 17.59 -2.20 -4.49
C LEU A 60 16.87 -2.13 -3.13
N SER A 61 17.44 -1.44 -2.15
CA SER A 61 16.79 -1.24 -0.85
C SER A 61 15.49 -0.45 -1.05
N ALA A 62 14.36 -1.13 -0.86
CA ALA A 62 13.04 -0.54 -0.97
C ALA A 62 12.58 0.04 0.37
N PRO A 63 11.97 1.23 0.40
CA PRO A 63 11.27 1.72 1.57
C PRO A 63 10.05 0.84 1.86
N GLU A 64 9.63 0.83 3.12
CA GLU A 64 8.45 0.10 3.52
C GLU A 64 7.20 0.72 2.90
N SER A 65 6.28 -0.14 2.54
CA SER A 65 4.98 0.18 1.98
C SER A 65 3.91 -0.32 2.92
N PHE A 66 2.80 0.40 3.01
CA PHE A 66 1.64 0.04 3.80
C PHE A 66 0.44 -0.21 2.90
N PHE A 67 -0.31 -1.22 3.28
CA PHE A 67 -1.48 -1.67 2.59
C PHE A 67 -2.57 -1.94 3.63
N THR A 68 -3.65 -1.18 3.60
CA THR A 68 -4.75 -1.33 4.54
C THR A 68 -5.99 -1.77 3.78
N MET A 69 -6.56 -2.88 4.19
CA MET A 69 -7.77 -3.47 3.61
C MET A 69 -8.89 -3.37 4.64
N PRO A 70 -9.88 -2.51 4.43
CA PRO A 70 -11.06 -2.47 5.27
C PRO A 70 -11.94 -3.70 5.02
N ILE A 71 -12.51 -4.21 6.08
CA ILE A 71 -13.47 -5.31 6.08
C ILE A 71 -14.72 -4.82 6.77
N THR A 72 -15.85 -4.87 6.08
CA THR A 72 -17.15 -4.53 6.64
C THR A 72 -17.99 -5.79 6.77
N LEU A 73 -18.38 -6.12 7.99
CA LEU A 73 -19.29 -7.22 8.30
C LEU A 73 -20.71 -6.68 8.45
N ASP A 74 -21.60 -7.05 7.54
CA ASP A 74 -23.04 -6.75 7.66
C ASP A 74 -23.68 -7.65 8.72
N LEU A 75 -24.17 -7.06 9.80
CA LEU A 75 -24.80 -7.80 10.91
C LEU A 75 -26.14 -8.43 10.51
N LYS A 76 -26.76 -8.02 9.42
CA LYS A 76 -27.94 -8.72 8.89
C LYS A 76 -27.61 -10.13 8.41
N LEU A 77 -26.39 -10.34 7.91
CA LEU A 77 -25.92 -11.67 7.58
C LEU A 77 -25.81 -12.52 8.85
N VAL A 78 -25.16 -12.00 9.90
CA VAL A 78 -25.03 -12.66 11.20
C VAL A 78 -26.40 -12.95 11.82
N GLU A 79 -27.32 -12.00 11.76
CA GLU A 79 -28.71 -12.17 12.22
C GLU A 79 -29.42 -13.33 11.52
N ARG A 80 -29.28 -13.43 10.20
CA ARG A 80 -29.86 -14.52 9.43
C ARG A 80 -29.29 -15.89 9.84
N MET A 81 -27.96 -15.99 9.92
CA MET A 81 -27.27 -17.20 10.31
C MET A 81 -27.69 -17.72 11.68
N ILE A 82 -27.76 -16.82 12.68
CA ILE A 82 -28.18 -17.17 14.03
C ILE A 82 -29.65 -17.62 14.03
N ASN A 83 -30.52 -16.95 13.30
CA ASN A 83 -31.94 -17.32 13.20
C ASN A 83 -32.18 -18.67 12.51
N GLU A 84 -31.33 -19.06 11.55
CA GLU A 84 -31.41 -20.35 10.87
C GLU A 84 -30.91 -21.51 11.74
N GLN A 85 -29.93 -21.27 12.61
CA GLN A 85 -29.35 -22.31 13.45
C GLN A 85 -30.09 -22.55 14.76
N LEU A 86 -30.69 -21.52 15.37
CA LEU A 86 -31.35 -21.61 16.63
C LEU A 86 -32.83 -21.91 16.45
N GLY A 87 -33.25 -23.09 16.94
CA GLY A 87 -34.63 -23.53 16.93
C GLY A 87 -35.56 -22.68 17.80
N GLU A 88 -36.87 -23.00 17.79
CA GLU A 88 -37.85 -22.31 18.65
C GLU A 88 -37.72 -22.74 20.12
N GLU A 89 -37.47 -24.02 20.40
CA GLU A 89 -37.22 -24.51 21.76
C GLU A 89 -35.77 -24.32 22.14
N LEU A 90 -35.52 -23.48 23.13
CA LEU A 90 -34.16 -23.09 23.55
C LEU A 90 -33.67 -24.00 24.68
N TYR A 91 -34.55 -24.33 25.62
CA TYR A 91 -34.19 -25.08 26.80
C TYR A 91 -35.42 -25.64 27.48
N THR A 92 -35.31 -26.82 28.09
CA THR A 92 -36.32 -27.40 28.99
C THR A 92 -35.70 -27.56 30.38
N LEU A 93 -36.23 -26.80 31.37
CA LEU A 93 -35.80 -26.89 32.76
C LEU A 93 -36.54 -28.05 33.42
N THR A 94 -35.79 -29.02 33.93
CA THR A 94 -36.32 -30.19 34.62
C THR A 94 -36.72 -29.90 36.07
N ASN A 95 -37.57 -30.73 36.66
CA ASN A 95 -37.96 -30.60 38.07
C ASN A 95 -36.76 -30.66 39.03
N ASP A 96 -35.79 -31.50 38.77
CA ASP A 96 -34.58 -31.66 39.60
C ASP A 96 -33.71 -30.41 39.58
N GLU A 97 -33.55 -29.81 38.41
CA GLU A 97 -32.82 -28.54 38.25
C GLU A 97 -33.54 -27.38 38.97
N LEU A 98 -34.89 -27.36 38.90
CA LEU A 98 -35.68 -26.37 39.62
C LEU A 98 -35.54 -26.55 41.11
N ARG A 99 -35.70 -27.77 41.64
CA ARG A 99 -35.62 -28.09 43.07
C ARG A 99 -34.30 -27.79 43.71
N SER A 100 -33.20 -27.90 42.93
CA SER A 100 -31.87 -27.53 43.43
C SER A 100 -31.79 -26.06 43.90
N SER A 101 -32.68 -25.23 43.40
CA SER A 101 -32.73 -23.79 43.68
C SER A 101 -33.97 -23.35 44.45
N PHE A 102 -35.04 -24.09 44.28
CA PHE A 102 -36.32 -23.86 44.89
C PHE A 102 -36.83 -25.17 45.50
N PRO A 103 -36.26 -25.62 46.65
CA PRO A 103 -36.57 -26.93 47.24
C PRO A 103 -38.03 -27.12 47.59
N LYS A 104 -38.79 -26.03 47.74
CA LYS A 104 -40.22 -26.02 48.07
C LYS A 104 -41.15 -25.96 46.85
N ILE A 105 -40.60 -26.09 45.63
CA ILE A 105 -41.37 -26.05 44.39
C ILE A 105 -41.11 -27.34 43.62
N ASN A 106 -42.17 -27.96 43.12
CA ASN A 106 -42.13 -28.97 42.07
C ASN A 106 -42.67 -28.34 40.80
N ALA A 107 -42.04 -28.65 39.69
CA ALA A 107 -42.53 -28.22 38.38
C ALA A 107 -42.74 -29.43 37.47
N ASP A 108 -43.76 -29.36 36.65
CA ASP A 108 -43.72 -30.03 35.36
C ASP A 108 -42.64 -29.35 34.51
N ASN A 109 -42.16 -29.99 33.48
CA ASN A 109 -41.10 -29.39 32.65
C ASN A 109 -41.43 -27.93 32.28
N ILE A 110 -40.48 -27.03 32.53
CA ILE A 110 -40.63 -25.64 32.16
C ILE A 110 -39.92 -25.46 30.82
N HIS A 111 -40.67 -25.14 29.80
CA HIS A 111 -40.16 -24.93 28.44
C HIS A 111 -39.80 -23.47 28.26
N VAL A 112 -38.65 -23.23 27.73
CA VAL A 112 -38.17 -21.91 27.31
C VAL A 112 -38.15 -21.87 25.79
N THR A 113 -39.04 -21.10 25.23
CA THR A 113 -39.20 -20.97 23.78
C THR A 113 -38.91 -19.57 23.31
N ARG A 114 -38.33 -19.47 22.11
CA ARG A 114 -38.11 -18.21 21.43
C ARG A 114 -39.42 -17.66 20.88
N GLN A 115 -39.65 -16.34 21.08
CA GLN A 115 -40.80 -15.65 20.53
C GLN A 115 -40.35 -14.66 19.45
N GLY A 116 -40.42 -15.10 18.17
CA GLY A 116 -40.02 -14.31 17.03
C GLY A 116 -38.52 -14.35 16.72
N PRO A 117 -38.05 -13.47 15.82
CA PRO A 117 -36.67 -13.48 15.37
C PRO A 117 -35.70 -12.91 16.42
N ILE A 118 -34.46 -13.38 16.34
CA ILE A 118 -33.34 -12.81 17.07
C ILE A 118 -32.92 -11.56 16.33
N SER A 119 -32.72 -10.46 17.05
CA SER A 119 -32.23 -9.20 16.51
C SER A 119 -30.76 -8.99 16.83
N VAL A 120 -29.98 -8.55 15.84
CA VAL A 120 -28.56 -8.25 15.98
C VAL A 120 -28.32 -6.78 15.63
N SER A 121 -27.61 -6.08 16.50
CA SER A 121 -27.24 -4.67 16.29
C SER A 121 -25.85 -4.39 16.87
N THR A 122 -25.30 -3.21 16.60
CA THR A 122 -24.03 -2.79 17.20
C THR A 122 -24.15 -1.45 17.89
N SER A 123 -23.51 -1.34 19.04
CA SER A 123 -23.27 -0.09 19.77
C SER A 123 -22.00 -0.24 20.62
N ASP A 124 -21.29 0.86 20.85
CA ASP A 124 -20.10 0.89 21.71
C ASP A 124 -19.05 -0.17 21.35
N ASN A 125 -18.90 -0.46 20.05
CA ASN A 125 -18.02 -1.49 19.49
C ASN A 125 -18.33 -2.92 19.96
N LEU A 126 -19.56 -3.14 20.42
CA LEU A 126 -20.07 -4.44 20.78
C LEU A 126 -21.20 -4.84 19.83
N VAL A 127 -21.30 -6.12 19.54
CA VAL A 127 -22.48 -6.69 18.89
C VAL A 127 -23.47 -7.09 19.96
N ASN A 128 -24.65 -6.53 19.88
CA ASN A 128 -25.74 -6.81 20.81
C ASN A 128 -26.76 -7.73 20.15
N ILE A 129 -26.96 -8.88 20.76
CA ILE A 129 -27.95 -9.86 20.34
C ILE A 129 -29.10 -9.75 21.33
N SER A 130 -30.34 -9.75 20.84
CA SER A 130 -31.51 -9.75 21.71
C SER A 130 -32.65 -10.60 21.12
N MET A 131 -33.38 -11.26 21.96
CA MET A 131 -34.57 -12.02 21.60
C MET A 131 -35.63 -11.99 22.71
N ASN A 132 -36.88 -12.14 22.32
CA ASN A 132 -37.97 -12.38 23.26
C ASN A 132 -38.09 -13.87 23.48
N ILE A 133 -38.29 -14.25 24.72
CA ILE A 133 -38.54 -15.64 25.14
C ILE A 133 -39.84 -15.75 25.93
N ARG A 134 -40.45 -16.93 25.84
CA ARG A 134 -41.57 -17.34 26.69
C ARG A 134 -41.12 -18.50 27.57
N ILE A 135 -41.37 -18.38 28.86
CA ILE A 135 -41.12 -19.42 29.87
C ILE A 135 -42.48 -19.95 30.30
N ALA A 136 -42.82 -21.16 29.93
CA ALA A 136 -44.13 -21.77 30.17
C ALA A 136 -43.99 -23.12 30.84
N GLY A 137 -44.88 -23.41 31.78
CA GLY A 137 -44.94 -24.71 32.48
C GLY A 137 -45.78 -24.67 33.72
N GLY A 138 -46.02 -25.83 34.33
CA GLY A 138 -46.81 -25.95 35.55
C GLY A 138 -45.91 -26.02 36.79
N VAL A 139 -46.25 -25.26 37.84
CA VAL A 139 -45.58 -25.32 39.16
C VAL A 139 -46.55 -25.68 40.28
N LYS A 140 -46.07 -26.42 41.28
CA LYS A 140 -46.76 -26.81 42.48
C LYS A 140 -45.88 -26.57 43.68
N ALA A 141 -46.45 -26.14 44.83
CA ALA A 141 -45.68 -26.08 46.08
C ALA A 141 -45.39 -27.51 46.58
N ALA A 142 -44.15 -27.77 46.95
CA ALA A 142 -43.69 -29.03 47.54
C ALA A 142 -43.90 -29.00 49.06
N LEU A 143 -45.17 -29.08 49.50
CA LEU A 143 -45.56 -29.12 50.94
C LEU A 143 -45.82 -30.55 51.34
N SER A 144 -45.12 -31.04 52.39
CA SER A 144 -45.30 -32.41 52.88
C SER A 144 -46.76 -32.62 53.37
N GLY A 145 -47.48 -33.54 52.69
CA GLY A 145 -48.79 -33.96 53.06
C GLY A 145 -49.96 -33.10 52.62
N LEU A 146 -49.74 -32.01 51.89
CA LEU A 146 -50.81 -31.15 51.38
C LEU A 146 -50.74 -31.13 49.80
N ALA A 147 -51.92 -31.40 49.18
CA ALA A 147 -52.09 -31.21 47.74
C ALA A 147 -52.15 -29.71 47.47
N SER A 148 -51.11 -29.21 46.77
CA SER A 148 -51.12 -27.82 46.28
C SER A 148 -51.76 -27.72 44.91
N PRO A 149 -52.53 -26.69 44.60
CA PRO A 149 -53.06 -26.47 43.27
C PRO A 149 -51.90 -26.22 42.32
N ARG A 150 -52.03 -26.75 41.11
CA ARG A 150 -51.11 -26.44 40.02
C ARG A 150 -51.36 -25.01 39.56
N LYS A 151 -50.31 -24.24 39.43
CA LYS A 151 -50.37 -22.94 38.79
C LYS A 151 -49.57 -22.97 37.47
N GLU A 152 -50.14 -22.40 36.42
CA GLU A 152 -49.45 -22.24 35.14
C GLU A 152 -48.55 -21.03 35.20
N LEU A 153 -47.31 -21.23 34.80
CA LEU A 153 -46.35 -20.16 34.51
C LEU A 153 -46.48 -19.78 33.03
N ASP A 154 -46.56 -18.50 32.77
CA ASP A 154 -46.52 -17.93 31.43
C ASP A 154 -45.84 -16.55 31.51
N ILE A 155 -44.56 -16.56 31.30
CA ILE A 155 -43.70 -15.38 31.49
C ILE A 155 -43.08 -15.02 30.16
N GLU A 156 -43.20 -13.78 29.77
CA GLU A 156 -42.45 -13.21 28.64
C GLU A 156 -41.28 -12.38 29.18
N ALA A 157 -40.12 -12.60 28.62
CA ALA A 157 -38.92 -11.86 28.97
C ALA A 157 -38.11 -11.56 27.73
N LYS A 158 -37.29 -10.52 27.82
CA LYS A 158 -36.28 -10.21 26.82
C LYS A 158 -34.92 -10.63 27.35
N ILE A 159 -34.21 -11.43 26.57
CA ILE A 159 -32.84 -11.82 26.88
C ILE A 159 -31.90 -11.31 25.79
N GLY A 160 -30.66 -11.14 26.13
CA GLY A 160 -29.65 -10.73 25.17
C GLY A 160 -28.23 -11.00 25.64
N ALA A 161 -27.31 -10.68 24.76
CA ALA A 161 -25.87 -10.75 25.04
C ALA A 161 -25.16 -9.63 24.31
N SER A 162 -24.09 -9.18 24.90
CA SER A 162 -23.10 -8.32 24.17
C SER A 162 -21.87 -9.12 23.89
N MET A 163 -21.41 -9.06 22.66
CA MET A 163 -20.26 -9.79 22.17
C MET A 163 -19.16 -8.79 21.75
N TYR A 164 -17.95 -9.04 22.20
CA TYR A 164 -16.76 -8.37 21.73
C TYR A 164 -15.98 -9.32 20.82
N PHE A 165 -15.64 -8.86 19.62
CA PHE A 165 -14.86 -9.63 18.66
C PHE A 165 -13.38 -9.26 18.69
N TYR A 166 -12.51 -10.27 18.54
CA TYR A 166 -11.07 -10.11 18.38
C TYR A 166 -10.53 -11.19 17.45
N ILE A 167 -9.32 -10.96 16.94
CA ILE A 167 -8.60 -11.94 16.13
C ILE A 167 -7.54 -12.60 17.02
N ASP A 168 -7.50 -13.93 17.02
CA ASP A 168 -6.48 -14.71 17.74
C ASP A 168 -5.17 -14.82 16.95
N ASP A 169 -4.13 -15.41 17.56
CA ASP A 169 -2.78 -15.54 16.98
C ASP A 169 -2.74 -16.41 15.71
N THR A 170 -3.80 -17.12 15.40
CA THR A 170 -3.96 -17.97 14.22
C THR A 170 -4.92 -17.39 13.18
N TRP A 171 -5.26 -16.11 13.29
CA TRP A 171 -6.18 -15.38 12.40
C TRP A 171 -7.64 -15.83 12.46
N ASN A 172 -8.06 -16.50 13.51
CA ASN A 172 -9.47 -16.80 13.72
C ASN A 172 -10.20 -15.63 14.39
N LEU A 173 -11.40 -15.34 13.88
CA LEU A 173 -12.29 -14.40 14.54
C LEU A 173 -12.90 -15.10 15.75
N ARG A 174 -12.66 -14.55 16.94
CA ARG A 174 -13.17 -15.03 18.23
C ARG A 174 -14.10 -14.02 18.84
N SER A 175 -14.98 -14.50 19.70
CA SER A 175 -15.88 -13.65 20.46
C SER A 175 -15.77 -13.91 21.97
N VAL A 176 -15.99 -12.86 22.73
CA VAL A 176 -16.22 -12.93 24.18
C VAL A 176 -17.61 -12.39 24.44
N THR A 177 -18.48 -13.27 24.93
CA THR A 177 -19.88 -12.96 25.15
C THR A 177 -20.17 -12.64 26.58
N THR A 178 -20.84 -11.52 26.82
CA THR A 178 -21.35 -11.10 28.14
C THR A 178 -22.86 -11.12 28.09
N PRO A 179 -23.50 -11.97 28.91
CA PRO A 179 -24.98 -12.04 28.97
C PRO A 179 -25.57 -10.74 29.51
N LYS A 180 -26.69 -10.34 28.93
CA LYS A 180 -27.54 -9.25 29.42
C LYS A 180 -28.96 -9.79 29.59
N SER A 181 -29.55 -9.57 30.73
CA SER A 181 -30.94 -9.92 30.97
C SER A 181 -31.73 -8.68 31.37
N GLU A 182 -32.83 -8.47 30.69
CA GLU A 182 -33.81 -7.45 31.06
C GLU A 182 -35.13 -8.14 31.34
N VAL A 183 -35.48 -8.21 32.60
CA VAL A 183 -36.79 -8.74 33.03
C VAL A 183 -37.82 -7.65 32.84
N THR A 184 -38.67 -7.80 31.84
CA THR A 184 -39.65 -6.79 31.44
C THR A 184 -40.79 -6.61 32.45
N LYS A 185 -41.05 -7.61 33.32
CA LYS A 185 -41.98 -7.55 34.42
C LYS A 185 -41.45 -8.38 35.59
N GLY A 186 -41.19 -7.72 36.71
CA GLY A 186 -40.98 -8.40 37.98
C GLY A 186 -42.27 -9.15 38.32
N LEU A 187 -42.23 -10.47 38.20
CA LEU A 187 -43.35 -11.32 38.49
C LEU A 187 -43.10 -12.01 39.84
N SER A 188 -43.98 -11.80 40.75
CA SER A 188 -44.11 -12.66 41.93
C SER A 188 -45.45 -13.39 41.88
N PHE A 189 -45.50 -14.59 42.37
CA PHE A 189 -46.80 -15.26 42.61
C PHE A 189 -46.87 -15.78 44.04
N ASP A 190 -48.05 -15.66 44.57
CA ASP A 190 -48.34 -16.16 45.90
C ASP A 190 -48.72 -17.64 45.84
N VAL A 191 -48.06 -18.46 46.66
CA VAL A 191 -48.40 -19.86 46.89
C VAL A 191 -48.63 -20.03 48.39
N PHE A 192 -49.91 -20.09 48.80
CA PHE A 192 -50.30 -20.22 50.16
C PHE A 192 -49.73 -19.15 51.13
N GLY A 193 -49.69 -17.88 50.69
CA GLY A 193 -49.14 -16.78 51.47
C GLY A 193 -47.64 -16.62 51.44
N TYR A 194 -46.97 -17.42 50.63
CA TYR A 194 -45.56 -17.25 50.34
C TYR A 194 -45.37 -16.60 48.94
N GLU A 195 -44.85 -15.41 48.93
CA GLU A 195 -44.48 -14.72 47.70
C GLU A 195 -43.22 -15.35 47.12
N ILE A 196 -43.32 -15.94 45.93
CA ILE A 196 -42.20 -16.47 45.18
C ILE A 196 -41.84 -15.45 44.11
N SER A 197 -40.70 -14.82 44.30
CA SER A 197 -40.14 -13.94 43.25
C SER A 197 -39.66 -14.77 42.09
N LEU A 198 -40.18 -14.49 40.87
CA LEU A 198 -39.75 -15.13 39.64
C LEU A 198 -38.48 -14.55 39.08
N ASN A 199 -37.97 -13.44 39.62
CA ASN A 199 -36.71 -12.84 39.18
C ASN A 199 -35.57 -13.85 39.32
N ASN A 200 -35.50 -14.62 40.39
CA ASN A 200 -34.48 -15.66 40.58
C ASN A 200 -34.66 -16.82 39.61
N LEU A 201 -35.89 -17.19 39.24
CA LEU A 201 -36.15 -18.21 38.25
C LEU A 201 -35.71 -17.75 36.85
N THR A 202 -36.07 -16.54 36.49
CA THR A 202 -35.68 -15.94 35.18
C THR A 202 -34.16 -15.83 35.08
N GLN A 203 -33.48 -15.42 36.16
CA GLN A 203 -32.01 -15.37 36.18
C GLN A 203 -31.41 -16.76 35.97
N LYS A 204 -31.93 -17.80 36.59
CA LYS A 204 -31.44 -19.18 36.38
C LYS A 204 -31.70 -19.73 35.00
N VAL A 205 -32.84 -19.41 34.42
CA VAL A 205 -33.10 -19.73 33.01
C VAL A 205 -32.04 -19.05 32.14
N PHE A 206 -31.70 -17.82 32.39
CA PHE A 206 -30.64 -17.13 31.65
C PHE A 206 -29.29 -17.78 31.85
N ASP A 207 -28.91 -18.12 33.09
CA ASP A 207 -27.64 -18.78 33.41
C ASP A 207 -27.49 -20.15 32.73
N LYS A 208 -28.60 -20.80 32.36
CA LYS A 208 -28.64 -22.08 31.66
C LYS A 208 -28.77 -21.92 30.12
N VAL A 209 -29.67 -21.08 29.68
CA VAL A 209 -29.99 -20.91 28.26
C VAL A 209 -28.84 -20.25 27.52
N LEU A 210 -28.26 -19.18 28.09
CA LEU A 210 -27.20 -18.45 27.39
C LEU A 210 -25.95 -19.29 27.12
N PRO A 211 -25.35 -20.03 28.05
CA PRO A 211 -24.21 -20.90 27.76
C PRO A 211 -24.52 -22.00 26.76
N THR A 212 -25.76 -22.46 26.67
CA THR A 212 -26.19 -23.49 25.69
C THR A 212 -26.27 -22.92 24.28
N MET A 213 -26.63 -21.65 24.15
CA MET A 213 -26.78 -20.98 22.85
C MET A 213 -25.46 -20.44 22.30
N MET A 214 -24.53 -20.01 23.16
CA MET A 214 -23.28 -19.34 22.74
C MET A 214 -22.44 -20.20 21.77
N PRO A 215 -22.24 -21.51 22.01
CA PRO A 215 -21.49 -22.34 21.06
C PRO A 215 -22.12 -22.38 19.66
N GLY A 216 -23.46 -22.37 19.58
CA GLY A 216 -24.15 -22.34 18.27
C GLY A 216 -23.95 -21.01 17.55
N ILE A 217 -23.92 -19.91 18.27
CA ILE A 217 -23.65 -18.58 17.71
C ILE A 217 -22.19 -18.47 17.26
N ASP A 218 -21.25 -18.88 18.11
CA ASP A 218 -19.82 -18.88 17.79
C ASP A 218 -19.54 -19.77 16.58
N GLN A 219 -20.17 -20.94 16.50
CA GLN A 219 -20.05 -21.84 15.37
C GLN A 219 -20.63 -21.22 14.07
N ALA A 220 -21.81 -20.59 14.16
CA ALA A 220 -22.41 -19.91 13.01
C ALA A 220 -21.47 -18.83 12.42
N ILE A 221 -20.85 -18.06 13.30
CA ILE A 221 -19.89 -17.02 12.89
C ILE A 221 -18.64 -17.66 12.28
N SER A 222 -18.08 -18.70 12.92
CA SER A 222 -16.87 -19.38 12.47
C SER A 222 -17.05 -20.08 11.12
N ASP A 223 -18.20 -20.73 10.89
CA ASP A 223 -18.47 -21.47 9.65
C ASP A 223 -18.61 -20.56 8.42
N HIS A 224 -19.00 -19.29 8.64
CA HIS A 224 -19.25 -18.37 7.55
C HIS A 224 -18.16 -17.29 7.41
N ILE A 225 -17.38 -17.05 8.47
CA ILE A 225 -16.29 -16.06 8.48
C ILE A 225 -14.96 -16.77 8.64
N ASP A 226 -14.52 -17.46 7.58
CA ASP A 226 -13.22 -18.13 7.52
C ASP A 226 -12.10 -17.09 7.24
N LEU A 227 -11.75 -16.33 8.26
CA LEU A 227 -10.71 -15.31 8.18
C LEU A 227 -9.31 -15.94 8.03
N GLU A 228 -9.06 -17.06 8.70
CA GLU A 228 -7.80 -17.79 8.64
C GLU A 228 -7.46 -18.17 7.20
N SER A 229 -8.34 -18.92 6.53
CA SER A 229 -8.13 -19.31 5.12
C SER A 229 -8.02 -18.10 4.20
N THR A 230 -8.79 -17.04 4.46
CA THR A 230 -8.73 -15.81 3.66
C THR A 230 -7.37 -15.13 3.77
N VAL A 231 -6.84 -15.00 4.97
CA VAL A 231 -5.50 -14.42 5.22
C VAL A 231 -4.40 -15.30 4.61
N HIS A 232 -4.51 -16.62 4.77
CA HIS A 232 -3.56 -17.57 4.17
C HIS A 232 -3.56 -17.50 2.63
N ASN A 233 -4.73 -17.42 2.01
CA ASN A 233 -4.86 -17.28 0.56
C ASN A 233 -4.28 -15.96 0.07
N PHE A 234 -4.60 -14.86 0.77
CA PHE A 234 -4.03 -13.55 0.48
C PHE A 234 -2.51 -13.54 0.59
N TRP A 235 -1.94 -14.14 1.66
CA TRP A 235 -0.51 -14.29 1.83
C TRP A 235 0.14 -15.08 0.70
N ASN A 236 -0.50 -16.14 0.22
CA ASN A 236 -0.02 -16.93 -0.90
C ASN A 236 -0.06 -16.15 -2.24
N GLU A 237 -1.06 -15.30 -2.42
CA GLU A 237 -1.13 -14.42 -3.60
C GLU A 237 -0.05 -13.35 -3.59
N LEU A 238 0.23 -12.75 -2.44
CA LEU A 238 1.30 -11.76 -2.29
C LEU A 238 2.69 -12.31 -2.66
N LYS A 239 2.91 -13.61 -2.52
CA LYS A 239 4.17 -14.27 -2.91
C LYS A 239 4.35 -14.38 -4.42
N LYS A 240 3.29 -14.26 -5.20
CA LYS A 240 3.35 -14.35 -6.65
C LYS A 240 4.03 -13.13 -7.24
N THR A 241 4.91 -13.39 -8.20
CA THR A 241 5.55 -12.32 -8.97
C THR A 241 4.60 -11.87 -10.07
N VAL A 242 4.31 -10.58 -10.12
CA VAL A 242 3.40 -9.95 -11.09
C VAL A 242 4.18 -9.37 -12.26
N LEU A 243 3.76 -9.65 -13.49
CA LEU A 243 4.25 -9.00 -14.70
C LEU A 243 3.45 -7.72 -14.92
N VAL A 244 4.11 -6.56 -14.73
CA VAL A 244 3.47 -5.23 -14.89
C VAL A 244 3.46 -4.78 -16.35
N THR A 245 4.57 -4.99 -17.08
CA THR A 245 4.65 -4.72 -18.51
C THR A 245 5.54 -5.75 -19.21
N PRO A 246 5.12 -6.27 -20.38
CA PRO A 246 5.93 -7.24 -21.12
C PRO A 246 6.96 -6.59 -22.05
N SER A 247 6.79 -5.33 -22.48
CA SER A 247 7.57 -4.68 -23.52
C SER A 247 7.99 -3.27 -23.10
N PRO A 248 9.17 -2.76 -23.55
CA PRO A 248 10.16 -3.41 -24.41
C PRO A 248 10.98 -4.50 -23.71
N LYS A 249 11.03 -4.49 -22.39
CA LYS A 249 11.55 -5.56 -21.54
C LYS A 249 10.53 -5.85 -20.43
N PRO A 250 10.34 -7.12 -20.03
CA PRO A 250 9.40 -7.44 -18.99
C PRO A 250 9.78 -6.78 -17.66
N VAL A 251 8.82 -6.10 -17.05
CA VAL A 251 8.95 -5.51 -15.71
C VAL A 251 8.13 -6.36 -14.74
N TRP A 252 8.81 -6.92 -13.77
CA TRP A 252 8.25 -7.76 -12.74
C TRP A 252 8.19 -7.04 -11.41
N VAL A 253 7.16 -7.31 -10.65
CA VAL A 253 6.97 -6.82 -9.28
C VAL A 253 6.75 -7.98 -8.36
N GLN A 254 7.41 -7.99 -7.20
CA GLN A 254 7.20 -8.95 -6.14
C GLN A 254 7.12 -8.25 -4.79
N PHE A 255 6.13 -8.64 -3.99
CA PHE A 255 5.97 -8.17 -2.63
C PHE A 255 6.81 -9.01 -1.68
N GLN A 256 7.41 -8.37 -0.69
CA GLN A 256 8.10 -8.98 0.45
C GLN A 256 7.38 -8.57 1.74
N PRO A 257 6.27 -9.22 2.07
CA PRO A 257 5.53 -8.91 3.28
C PRO A 257 6.36 -9.26 4.52
N SER A 258 6.28 -8.42 5.57
CA SER A 258 7.04 -8.58 6.82
C SER A 258 6.16 -8.67 8.04
N GLU A 259 5.11 -7.85 8.13
CA GLU A 259 4.24 -7.78 9.28
C GLU A 259 2.79 -7.69 8.81
N MET A 260 1.90 -8.34 9.55
CA MET A 260 0.45 -8.19 9.37
C MET A 260 -0.18 -7.68 10.67
N MET A 261 -1.04 -6.71 10.54
CA MET A 261 -1.70 -6.02 11.65
C MET A 261 -3.20 -6.04 11.45
N TYR A 262 -3.95 -5.90 12.53
CA TYR A 262 -5.39 -5.68 12.44
C TYR A 262 -5.85 -4.59 13.40
N SER A 263 -6.88 -3.84 13.01
CA SER A 263 -7.63 -2.98 13.92
C SER A 263 -8.75 -3.78 14.57
N PRO A 264 -9.03 -3.59 15.87
CA PRO A 264 -10.22 -4.17 16.49
C PRO A 264 -11.47 -3.75 15.72
N PRO A 265 -12.51 -4.63 15.65
CA PRO A 265 -13.79 -4.27 15.07
C PRO A 265 -14.41 -3.08 15.79
N VAL A 266 -14.95 -2.13 15.04
CA VAL A 266 -15.65 -0.95 15.54
C VAL A 266 -17.05 -0.88 14.94
N SER A 267 -17.99 -0.32 15.70
CA SER A 267 -19.37 -0.10 15.23
C SER A 267 -19.37 0.85 14.03
N TYR A 268 -20.06 0.45 12.96
CA TYR A 268 -20.27 1.26 11.77
C TYR A 268 -21.78 1.37 11.49
N GLY A 269 -22.35 2.50 11.89
CA GLY A 269 -23.80 2.62 12.01
C GLY A 269 -24.35 1.69 13.10
N THR A 270 -25.58 1.19 12.92
CA THR A 270 -26.23 0.27 13.86
C THR A 270 -26.19 -1.20 13.43
N ASN A 271 -25.82 -1.47 12.18
CA ASN A 271 -25.98 -2.77 11.54
C ASN A 271 -24.69 -3.33 10.92
N ALA A 272 -23.55 -2.74 11.17
CA ALA A 272 -22.29 -3.23 10.64
C ALA A 272 -21.14 -3.07 11.65
N LEU A 273 -20.17 -3.96 11.55
CA LEU A 273 -18.85 -3.81 12.16
C LEU A 273 -17.82 -3.54 11.05
N LYS A 274 -16.92 -2.61 11.30
CA LYS A 274 -15.78 -2.34 10.44
C LYS A 274 -14.50 -2.70 11.17
N MET A 275 -13.64 -3.42 10.51
CA MET A 275 -12.27 -3.73 10.93
C MET A 275 -11.34 -3.53 9.75
N SER A 276 -10.04 -3.46 9.98
CA SER A 276 -9.06 -3.36 8.91
C SER A 276 -7.93 -4.33 9.16
N ILE A 277 -7.46 -4.96 8.09
CA ILE A 277 -6.20 -5.70 8.09
C ILE A 277 -5.17 -4.83 7.37
N ALA A 278 -4.01 -4.68 7.96
CA ALA A 278 -2.91 -3.97 7.35
C ALA A 278 -1.70 -4.88 7.14
N LEU A 279 -1.01 -4.62 6.07
CA LEU A 279 0.21 -5.31 5.67
C LEU A 279 1.34 -4.30 5.55
N LYS A 280 2.47 -4.62 6.15
CA LYS A 280 3.74 -3.95 5.94
C LYS A 280 4.57 -4.78 4.98
N THR A 281 5.05 -4.18 3.91
CA THR A 281 5.75 -4.90 2.86
C THR A 281 6.83 -4.04 2.22
N LYS A 282 7.86 -4.67 1.67
CA LYS A 282 8.75 -4.05 0.69
C LYS A 282 8.36 -4.52 -0.70
N ILE A 283 8.57 -3.68 -1.70
CA ILE A 283 8.27 -4.03 -3.09
C ILE A 283 9.59 -4.07 -3.86
N VAL A 284 9.84 -5.20 -4.49
CA VAL A 284 11.01 -5.38 -5.36
C VAL A 284 10.55 -5.41 -6.80
N THR A 285 11.19 -4.59 -7.64
CA THR A 285 10.99 -4.61 -9.07
C THR A 285 12.21 -5.20 -9.76
N SER A 286 11.99 -5.89 -10.86
CA SER A 286 13.05 -6.44 -11.71
C SER A 286 12.72 -6.24 -13.19
N ILE A 287 13.70 -5.84 -13.96
CA ILE A 287 13.57 -5.64 -15.41
C ILE A 287 14.36 -6.71 -16.13
N GLY A 288 13.72 -7.36 -17.10
CA GLY A 288 14.33 -8.36 -17.95
C GLY A 288 14.23 -9.80 -17.44
N HIS A 289 14.25 -10.03 -16.14
CA HIS A 289 14.15 -11.36 -15.55
C HIS A 289 13.20 -11.40 -14.37
N LYS A 290 12.53 -12.53 -14.19
CA LYS A 290 11.60 -12.75 -13.08
C LYS A 290 12.39 -12.90 -11.77
N PRO A 291 12.13 -12.08 -10.73
CA PRO A 291 12.79 -12.24 -9.43
C PRO A 291 12.34 -13.53 -8.76
N GLN A 292 13.26 -14.14 -7.99
CA GLN A 292 13.00 -15.32 -7.18
C GLN A 292 13.38 -14.98 -5.74
N LEU A 293 12.44 -14.44 -5.00
CA LEU A 293 12.63 -14.11 -3.59
C LEU A 293 11.99 -15.20 -2.72
N SER A 294 12.69 -15.59 -1.66
CA SER A 294 12.12 -16.47 -0.65
C SER A 294 11.22 -15.66 0.27
N ILE A 295 10.00 -16.12 0.46
CA ILE A 295 9.02 -15.52 1.38
C ILE A 295 8.55 -16.63 2.32
N GLU A 296 8.34 -16.31 3.59
CA GLU A 296 7.83 -17.23 4.61
C GLU A 296 6.58 -17.97 4.12
N ARG A 297 6.48 -19.26 4.47
CA ARG A 297 5.39 -20.11 4.01
C ARG A 297 4.04 -19.66 4.55
N TYR A 298 3.99 -19.23 5.79
CA TYR A 298 2.79 -18.86 6.51
C TYR A 298 2.79 -17.37 6.84
N PRO A 299 1.61 -16.73 6.95
CA PRO A 299 1.53 -15.37 7.46
C PRO A 299 2.00 -15.33 8.92
N PRO A 300 2.62 -14.22 9.36
CA PRO A 300 2.95 -14.03 10.78
C PRO A 300 1.67 -13.92 11.62
N ALA A 301 1.81 -14.14 12.92
CA ALA A 301 0.74 -13.84 13.86
C ALA A 301 0.31 -12.36 13.77
N PRO A 302 -0.99 -12.07 13.92
CA PRO A 302 -1.50 -10.71 13.76
C PRO A 302 -1.06 -9.81 14.91
N ILE A 303 -0.64 -8.59 14.56
CA ILE A 303 -0.34 -7.55 15.55
C ILE A 303 -1.59 -6.68 15.71
N LYS A 304 -2.14 -6.63 16.93
CA LYS A 304 -3.24 -5.73 17.26
C LYS A 304 -2.74 -4.30 17.31
N GLN A 305 -3.24 -3.44 16.42
CA GLN A 305 -2.87 -2.03 16.36
C GLN A 305 -4.09 -1.19 16.00
N VAL A 306 -4.24 -0.03 16.63
CA VAL A 306 -5.21 0.97 16.16
C VAL A 306 -4.66 1.56 14.87
N LEU A 307 -5.24 1.15 13.75
CA LEU A 307 -4.91 1.70 12.44
C LEU A 307 -5.73 2.97 12.26
N ASN A 308 -5.08 4.05 11.84
CA ASN A 308 -5.82 5.20 11.32
C ASN A 308 -6.60 4.70 10.10
N ASN A 309 -7.90 4.98 10.09
CA ASN A 309 -8.86 4.50 9.07
C ASN A 309 -8.63 5.14 7.69
N ASP A 310 -7.41 5.31 7.26
CA ASP A 310 -7.11 5.63 5.87
C ASP A 310 -7.35 4.35 5.06
N ASP A 311 -8.57 4.26 4.53
CA ASP A 311 -9.05 3.18 3.67
C ASP A 311 -8.27 3.17 2.35
N GLY A 312 -6.98 2.86 2.42
CA GLY A 312 -6.17 2.97 1.24
C GLY A 312 -4.80 2.30 1.35
N PHE A 313 -4.08 2.36 0.27
CA PHE A 313 -2.70 1.91 0.23
C PHE A 313 -1.76 3.01 -0.28
N SER A 314 -0.54 2.98 0.23
CA SER A 314 0.57 3.78 -0.26
C SER A 314 1.77 2.86 -0.49
N LEU A 315 2.04 2.56 -1.75
CA LEU A 315 3.09 1.65 -2.16
C LEU A 315 4.26 2.46 -2.71
N ASN A 316 5.45 2.17 -2.22
CA ASN A 316 6.70 2.73 -2.73
C ASN A 316 7.40 1.65 -3.56
N MET A 317 7.46 1.87 -4.87
CA MET A 317 8.03 0.92 -5.83
C MET A 317 9.32 1.48 -6.44
N PRO A 318 10.50 1.05 -6.01
CA PRO A 318 11.74 1.40 -6.68
C PRO A 318 11.85 0.60 -7.99
N VAL A 319 11.96 1.28 -9.11
CA VAL A 319 12.28 0.70 -10.41
C VAL A 319 13.75 0.91 -10.66
N VAL A 320 14.54 -0.16 -10.59
CA VAL A 320 16.00 -0.10 -10.73
C VAL A 320 16.40 -0.72 -12.06
N VAL A 321 17.16 0.04 -12.86
CA VAL A 321 17.54 -0.32 -14.23
C VAL A 321 19.06 -0.19 -14.38
N LEU A 322 19.70 -1.22 -14.89
CA LEU A 322 21.08 -1.13 -15.32
C LEU A 322 21.18 -0.38 -16.65
N LEU A 323 22.16 0.50 -16.79
CA LEU A 323 22.39 1.28 -18.01
C LEU A 323 22.53 0.39 -19.25
N ASP A 324 23.14 -0.79 -19.12
CA ASP A 324 23.27 -1.76 -20.21
C ASP A 324 21.92 -2.25 -20.76
N SER A 325 20.87 -2.19 -19.94
CA SER A 325 19.51 -2.52 -20.38
C SER A 325 18.86 -1.40 -21.19
N ILE A 326 19.31 -0.16 -21.02
CA ILE A 326 18.78 1.03 -21.72
C ILE A 326 19.56 1.31 -23.01
N LYS A 327 20.85 0.95 -23.07
CA LYS A 327 21.71 1.19 -24.24
C LYS A 327 21.07 0.84 -25.57
N PRO A 328 20.48 -0.35 -25.78
CA PRO A 328 19.86 -0.69 -27.07
C PRO A 328 18.73 0.28 -27.45
N LEU A 329 17.92 0.70 -26.49
CA LEU A 329 16.80 1.63 -26.75
C LEU A 329 17.29 3.00 -27.20
N VAL A 330 18.37 3.51 -26.58
CA VAL A 330 19.00 4.79 -26.98
C VAL A 330 19.69 4.65 -28.31
N GLN A 331 20.35 3.53 -28.57
CA GLN A 331 20.99 3.27 -29.88
C GLN A 331 19.96 3.24 -30.99
N ASP A 332 18.81 2.57 -30.82
CA ASP A 332 17.75 2.50 -31.82
C ASP A 332 17.14 3.86 -32.14
N GLN A 333 17.10 4.77 -31.17
CA GLN A 333 16.57 6.12 -31.37
C GLN A 333 17.53 7.09 -32.01
N LEU A 334 18.83 6.95 -31.79
CA LEU A 334 19.81 7.93 -32.19
C LEU A 334 20.67 7.47 -33.35
N LYS A 335 20.94 6.17 -33.52
CA LYS A 335 21.76 5.64 -34.60
C LYS A 335 21.11 5.87 -35.98
N GLY A 336 21.86 6.38 -36.91
CA GLY A 336 21.36 6.69 -38.25
C GLY A 336 20.72 8.07 -38.40
N LEU A 337 20.55 8.82 -37.29
CA LEU A 337 20.09 10.21 -37.38
C LEU A 337 21.09 11.01 -38.21
N SER A 338 20.59 11.77 -39.19
CA SER A 338 21.38 12.64 -40.01
C SER A 338 21.06 14.11 -39.76
N PHE A 339 22.08 14.92 -39.75
CA PHE A 339 22.01 16.37 -39.55
C PHE A 339 22.64 17.10 -40.71
N VAL A 340 21.95 18.11 -41.22
CA VAL A 340 22.50 18.98 -42.26
C VAL A 340 23.39 20.03 -41.63
N VAL A 341 24.62 20.16 -42.14
CA VAL A 341 25.55 21.18 -41.67
C VAL A 341 25.01 22.56 -42.06
N PRO A 342 24.80 23.49 -41.14
CA PRO A 342 24.27 24.83 -41.45
C PRO A 342 25.11 25.54 -42.54
N GLY A 343 24.44 26.10 -43.56
CA GLY A 343 25.08 26.79 -44.65
C GLY A 343 25.74 25.87 -45.71
N SER A 344 25.43 24.56 -45.70
CA SER A 344 25.89 23.61 -46.67
C SER A 344 24.88 22.50 -46.92
N ASN A 345 24.98 21.77 -48.04
CA ASN A 345 24.19 20.58 -48.35
C ASN A 345 24.77 19.28 -47.77
N LYS A 346 25.69 19.39 -46.81
CA LYS A 346 26.45 18.27 -46.27
C LYS A 346 25.76 17.69 -45.08
N GLN A 347 25.79 16.37 -44.94
CA GLN A 347 25.15 15.64 -43.84
C GLN A 347 26.21 14.99 -42.94
N VAL A 348 25.91 14.98 -41.67
CA VAL A 348 26.61 14.22 -40.64
C VAL A 348 25.64 13.20 -40.05
N VAL A 349 26.08 11.97 -39.91
CA VAL A 349 25.27 10.84 -39.45
C VAL A 349 25.83 10.34 -38.14
N VAL A 350 24.90 9.98 -37.19
CA VAL A 350 25.25 9.28 -35.97
C VAL A 350 25.53 7.81 -36.31
N ASN A 351 26.76 7.35 -36.18
CA ASN A 351 27.17 6.00 -36.52
C ASN A 351 27.13 5.05 -35.34
N ASP A 352 27.50 5.55 -34.17
CA ASP A 352 27.60 4.75 -32.93
C ASP A 352 27.33 5.59 -31.68
N ILE A 353 26.90 4.90 -30.60
CA ILE A 353 26.61 5.53 -29.30
C ILE A 353 27.05 4.58 -28.19
N GLU A 354 27.94 5.05 -27.35
CA GLU A 354 28.33 4.39 -26.13
C GLU A 354 27.83 5.20 -24.94
N LEU A 355 27.21 4.53 -23.98
CA LEU A 355 26.72 5.13 -22.72
C LEU A 355 27.52 4.59 -21.57
N MET A 356 27.91 5.47 -20.64
CA MET A 356 28.55 5.08 -19.39
C MET A 356 28.18 6.06 -18.27
N GLY A 357 28.13 5.55 -17.02
CA GLY A 357 27.92 6.37 -15.84
C GLY A 357 29.26 6.87 -15.27
N ASN A 358 29.23 8.08 -14.75
CA ASN A 358 30.30 8.65 -13.94
C ASN A 358 29.71 9.28 -12.69
N GLY A 359 29.63 8.48 -11.64
CA GLY A 359 28.85 8.87 -10.46
C GLY A 359 27.42 9.21 -10.84
N LYS A 360 26.97 10.42 -10.52
CA LYS A 360 25.60 10.89 -10.79
C LYS A 360 25.35 11.35 -12.22
N GLN A 361 26.36 11.39 -13.07
CA GLN A 361 26.25 11.87 -14.44
C GLN A 361 26.27 10.72 -15.45
N LEU A 362 25.44 10.82 -16.48
CA LEU A 362 25.50 9.98 -17.66
C LEU A 362 26.39 10.63 -18.69
N LEU A 363 27.34 9.87 -19.20
CA LEU A 363 28.19 10.22 -20.35
C LEU A 363 27.71 9.45 -21.56
N ALA A 364 27.45 10.16 -22.66
CA ALA A 364 27.21 9.59 -23.97
C ALA A 364 28.37 9.95 -24.92
N LYS A 365 29.05 8.95 -25.44
CA LYS A 365 29.99 9.10 -26.56
C LYS A 365 29.22 8.82 -27.83
N ILE A 366 29.12 9.82 -28.70
CA ILE A 366 28.36 9.78 -29.95
C ILE A 366 29.36 9.83 -31.11
N GLY A 367 29.48 8.73 -31.82
CA GLY A 367 30.29 8.63 -33.01
C GLY A 367 29.61 9.28 -34.21
N LEU A 368 30.27 10.24 -34.84
CA LEU A 368 29.79 10.96 -36.00
C LEU A 368 30.57 10.58 -37.25
N GLY A 369 29.86 10.37 -38.37
CA GLY A 369 30.42 10.08 -39.68
C GLY A 369 29.77 10.96 -40.73
N GLY A 370 30.55 11.22 -41.78
CA GLY A 370 30.12 11.99 -42.94
C GLY A 370 31.31 12.39 -43.80
N GLN A 371 31.07 12.98 -44.98
CA GLN A 371 32.14 13.36 -45.92
C GLN A 371 33.15 14.37 -45.34
N TYR A 372 32.77 15.09 -44.29
CA TYR A 372 33.54 16.24 -43.77
C TYR A 372 33.77 16.19 -42.25
N VAL A 373 33.09 15.30 -41.51
CA VAL A 373 33.24 15.17 -40.08
C VAL A 373 33.34 13.70 -39.73
N GLN A 374 34.45 13.32 -39.13
CA GLN A 374 34.64 12.04 -38.47
C GLN A 374 35.21 12.31 -37.08
N GLY A 375 34.56 11.78 -36.07
CA GLY A 375 35.01 11.96 -34.71
C GLY A 375 33.92 11.64 -33.70
N ASN A 376 34.20 11.91 -32.46
CA ASN A 376 33.26 11.66 -31.35
C ASN A 376 32.85 12.97 -30.68
N ILE A 377 31.58 13.05 -30.31
CA ILE A 377 31.08 14.01 -29.32
C ILE A 377 30.89 13.26 -28.01
N TYR A 378 31.42 13.80 -26.94
CA TYR A 378 31.16 13.37 -25.58
C TYR A 378 30.19 14.35 -24.96
N VAL A 379 29.05 13.86 -24.54
CA VAL A 379 28.00 14.63 -23.90
C VAL A 379 27.84 14.11 -22.50
N VAL A 380 27.79 14.99 -21.53
CA VAL A 380 27.56 14.63 -20.13
C VAL A 380 26.35 15.41 -19.60
N GLY A 381 25.56 14.77 -18.76
CA GLY A 381 24.44 15.41 -18.11
C GLY A 381 23.91 14.57 -16.96
N THR A 382 23.14 15.20 -16.07
CA THR A 382 22.47 14.54 -14.95
C THR A 382 21.03 14.26 -15.35
N PRO A 383 20.57 12.99 -15.34
CA PRO A 383 19.17 12.69 -15.61
C PRO A 383 18.27 13.17 -14.46
N VAL A 384 17.24 13.95 -14.80
CA VAL A 384 16.29 14.52 -13.85
C VAL A 384 14.87 14.28 -14.33
N TYR A 385 13.97 13.94 -13.41
CA TYR A 385 12.55 13.79 -13.71
C TYR A 385 11.81 15.13 -13.54
N HIS A 386 11.11 15.55 -14.57
CA HIS A 386 10.26 16.75 -14.58
C HIS A 386 8.80 16.37 -14.39
N LYS A 387 8.28 16.60 -13.21
CA LYS A 387 6.92 16.21 -12.82
C LYS A 387 5.83 16.80 -13.75
N ASN A 388 5.95 18.07 -14.11
CA ASN A 388 4.92 18.77 -14.91
C ASN A 388 4.76 18.20 -16.33
N THR A 389 5.84 17.75 -16.93
CA THR A 389 5.87 17.19 -18.29
C THR A 389 5.93 15.67 -18.30
N LYS A 390 6.06 15.03 -17.11
CA LYS A 390 6.27 13.57 -16.95
C LYS A 390 7.46 13.05 -17.77
N THR A 391 8.49 13.86 -17.97
CA THR A 391 9.67 13.52 -18.80
C THR A 391 10.92 13.37 -17.95
N ILE A 392 11.79 12.46 -18.35
CA ILE A 392 13.18 12.39 -17.91
C ILE A 392 13.99 13.21 -18.90
N ARG A 393 14.72 14.21 -18.41
CA ARG A 393 15.63 15.06 -19.21
C ARG A 393 17.00 15.11 -18.57
N PHE A 394 17.97 15.58 -19.35
CA PHE A 394 19.33 15.79 -18.87
C PHE A 394 19.54 17.26 -18.53
N GLU A 395 19.88 17.53 -17.28
CA GLU A 395 20.32 18.84 -16.79
C GLU A 395 21.86 18.88 -16.69
N ASP A 396 22.43 20.05 -16.43
CA ASP A 396 23.88 20.26 -16.37
C ASP A 396 24.60 19.73 -17.61
N PHE A 397 23.97 19.96 -18.77
CA PHE A 397 24.42 19.44 -20.05
C PHE A 397 25.71 20.12 -20.49
N ASP A 398 26.80 19.37 -20.55
CA ASP A 398 28.09 19.82 -21.10
C ASP A 398 28.58 18.84 -22.17
N TYR A 399 29.52 19.27 -23.00
CA TYR A 399 30.00 18.46 -24.08
C TYR A 399 31.48 18.76 -24.42
N THR A 400 32.14 17.81 -25.04
CA THR A 400 33.45 17.99 -25.64
C THR A 400 33.57 17.25 -26.97
N LEU A 401 34.39 17.75 -27.84
CA LEU A 401 34.63 17.17 -29.16
C LEU A 401 36.02 16.52 -29.21
N GLU A 402 36.05 15.28 -29.67
CA GLU A 402 37.27 14.61 -30.07
C GLU A 402 37.22 14.38 -31.57
N THR A 403 38.00 15.14 -32.32
CA THR A 403 38.12 15.02 -33.78
C THR A 403 39.53 14.62 -34.14
N SER A 404 39.66 13.57 -34.95
CA SER A 404 40.94 13.03 -35.37
C SER A 404 41.65 13.86 -36.48
N ASN A 405 40.95 14.78 -37.16
CA ASN A 405 41.48 15.54 -38.27
C ASN A 405 41.04 17.01 -38.30
N LEU A 406 42.00 17.91 -38.30
CA LEU A 406 42.21 19.24 -38.94
C LEU A 406 41.02 20.23 -39.07
N LEU A 407 39.78 19.90 -38.68
CA LEU A 407 38.63 20.72 -39.02
C LEU A 407 37.97 21.41 -37.80
N LYS A 408 38.75 21.81 -36.77
CA LYS A 408 38.23 22.58 -35.63
C LYS A 408 37.43 23.82 -36.03
N LYS A 409 37.75 24.43 -37.19
CA LYS A 409 36.97 25.58 -37.69
C LYS A 409 35.67 25.17 -38.41
N GLN A 410 35.62 23.99 -39.03
CA GLN A 410 34.42 23.53 -39.74
C GLN A 410 33.45 22.75 -38.87
N ALA A 411 33.89 22.24 -37.72
CA ALA A 411 33.07 21.58 -36.75
C ALA A 411 32.45 22.51 -35.69
N SER A 412 32.68 23.83 -35.80
CA SER A 412 32.18 24.83 -34.85
C SER A 412 30.64 24.85 -34.75
N TRP A 413 29.92 24.41 -35.77
CA TRP A 413 28.48 24.29 -35.77
C TRP A 413 27.94 23.15 -34.87
N LEU A 414 28.74 22.08 -34.67
CA LEU A 414 28.42 21.00 -33.74
C LEU A 414 28.38 21.48 -32.27
N ILE A 415 28.99 22.65 -32.05
CA ILE A 415 29.02 23.35 -30.76
C ILE A 415 27.86 24.36 -30.69
N ASN A 416 27.09 24.52 -31.76
CA ASN A 416 25.98 25.45 -31.78
C ASN A 416 24.88 24.96 -30.84
N LYS A 417 24.30 25.88 -30.10
CA LYS A 417 23.20 25.62 -29.14
C LYS A 417 22.07 24.81 -29.80
N LEU A 418 21.71 25.09 -31.03
CA LEU A 418 20.67 24.37 -31.78
C LEU A 418 20.94 22.86 -31.92
N PHE A 419 22.17 22.45 -32.17
CA PHE A 419 22.51 21.04 -32.23
C PHE A 419 22.46 20.35 -30.86
N LEU A 420 22.93 21.05 -29.84
CA LEU A 420 22.94 20.54 -28.50
C LEU A 420 21.49 20.41 -27.93
N ASP A 421 20.66 21.41 -28.20
CA ASP A 421 19.25 21.40 -27.82
C ASP A 421 18.52 20.20 -28.45
N MET A 422 18.84 19.91 -29.72
CA MET A 422 18.26 18.77 -30.45
C MET A 422 18.76 17.42 -29.90
N ILE A 423 20.02 17.28 -29.53
CA ILE A 423 20.53 16.07 -28.85
C ILE A 423 19.88 15.92 -27.48
N GLN A 424 19.76 17.00 -26.73
CA GLN A 424 19.10 16.98 -25.42
C GLN A 424 17.63 16.59 -25.52
N GLU A 425 16.92 17.08 -26.51
CA GLU A 425 15.53 16.71 -26.78
C GLU A 425 15.39 15.22 -27.13
N ARG A 426 16.29 14.68 -27.96
CA ARG A 426 16.30 13.25 -28.34
C ARG A 426 16.70 12.32 -27.20
N LEU A 427 17.46 12.81 -26.24
CA LEU A 427 17.79 12.08 -25.03
C LEU A 427 16.68 12.20 -23.97
N SER A 428 15.62 12.99 -24.18
CA SER A 428 14.48 13.07 -23.28
C SER A 428 13.58 11.84 -23.45
N TYR A 429 12.98 11.38 -22.35
CA TYR A 429 12.07 10.25 -22.37
C TYR A 429 10.73 10.63 -21.70
N ASP A 430 9.64 10.49 -22.45
CA ASP A 430 8.28 10.75 -21.95
C ASP A 430 7.70 9.48 -21.31
N LEU A 431 7.46 9.55 -20.00
CA LEU A 431 6.92 8.46 -19.19
C LEU A 431 5.39 8.38 -19.22
N THR A 432 4.69 9.27 -19.89
CA THR A 432 3.22 9.40 -19.81
C THR A 432 2.52 8.09 -20.12
N ASN A 433 2.87 7.46 -21.24
CA ASN A 433 2.25 6.20 -21.66
C ASN A 433 2.65 5.03 -20.77
N ASP A 434 3.89 4.99 -20.30
CA ASP A 434 4.36 3.93 -19.40
C ASP A 434 3.65 3.98 -18.06
N LEU A 435 3.43 5.17 -17.49
CA LEU A 435 2.70 5.36 -16.25
C LEU A 435 1.23 4.97 -16.40
N ILE A 436 0.57 5.34 -17.52
CA ILE A 436 -0.82 4.95 -17.81
C ILE A 436 -0.94 3.43 -17.92
N ASN A 437 -0.05 2.79 -18.68
CA ASN A 437 -0.05 1.34 -18.87
C ASN A 437 0.24 0.61 -17.56
N ALA A 438 1.18 1.09 -16.76
CA ALA A 438 1.49 0.54 -15.46
C ALA A 438 0.29 0.66 -14.49
N GLN A 439 -0.36 1.82 -14.44
CA GLN A 439 -1.57 2.02 -13.63
C GLN A 439 -2.68 1.05 -14.01
N LYS A 440 -2.91 0.88 -15.32
CA LYS A 440 -3.90 -0.09 -15.83
C LYS A 440 -3.55 -1.51 -15.43
N SER A 441 -2.31 -1.95 -15.66
CA SER A 441 -1.86 -3.31 -15.34
C SER A 441 -1.93 -3.62 -13.84
N ILE A 442 -1.57 -2.67 -12.98
CA ILE A 442 -1.67 -2.82 -11.53
C ILE A 442 -3.14 -2.92 -11.12
N SER A 443 -4.01 -2.06 -11.69
CA SER A 443 -5.45 -2.09 -11.41
C SER A 443 -6.07 -3.43 -11.81
N GLU A 444 -5.74 -3.94 -13.00
CA GLU A 444 -6.23 -5.23 -13.51
C GLU A 444 -5.71 -6.42 -12.65
N ALA A 445 -4.51 -6.32 -12.12
CA ALA A 445 -3.93 -7.37 -11.26
C ALA A 445 -4.60 -7.46 -9.88
N ILE A 446 -5.15 -6.36 -9.38
CA ILE A 446 -5.78 -6.31 -8.04
C ILE A 446 -7.30 -6.49 -8.14
N ASN A 447 -7.95 -5.87 -9.14
CA ASN A 447 -9.41 -5.86 -9.26
C ASN A 447 -9.99 -7.23 -9.59
N GLY A 448 -11.11 -7.52 -8.92
CA GLY A 448 -11.87 -8.74 -9.17
C GLY A 448 -11.25 -9.98 -8.52
N TYR A 449 -10.21 -9.83 -7.70
CA TYR A 449 -9.66 -10.95 -6.97
C TYR A 449 -10.71 -11.54 -6.02
N GLN A 450 -11.00 -12.84 -6.18
CA GLN A 450 -12.02 -13.56 -5.40
C GLN A 450 -11.37 -14.19 -4.18
N PHE A 451 -11.88 -13.88 -3.00
CA PHE A 451 -11.63 -14.60 -1.76
C PHE A 451 -12.82 -15.51 -1.42
N ASN A 452 -12.63 -16.45 -0.50
CA ASN A 452 -13.74 -17.26 0.00
C ASN A 452 -14.88 -16.40 0.56
N MET A 453 -14.56 -15.29 1.19
CA MET A 453 -15.51 -14.39 1.84
C MET A 453 -16.02 -13.25 0.95
N GLY A 454 -15.47 -13.05 -0.24
CA GLY A 454 -15.88 -11.90 -1.06
C GLY A 454 -14.94 -11.56 -2.19
N GLN A 455 -15.08 -10.36 -2.70
CA GLN A 455 -14.30 -9.84 -3.83
C GLN A 455 -13.56 -8.57 -3.42
N LEU A 456 -12.27 -8.51 -3.79
CA LEU A 456 -11.45 -7.31 -3.63
C LEU A 456 -11.64 -6.37 -4.80
N ASN A 457 -11.97 -5.12 -4.50
CA ASN A 457 -11.98 -4.03 -5.46
C ASN A 457 -10.89 -3.03 -5.12
N SER A 458 -10.24 -2.49 -6.14
CA SER A 458 -9.22 -1.45 -5.98
C SER A 458 -9.50 -0.26 -6.88
N HIS A 459 -9.16 0.91 -6.38
CA HIS A 459 -9.15 2.14 -7.17
C HIS A 459 -7.80 2.83 -6.99
N ILE A 460 -6.99 2.86 -8.05
CA ILE A 460 -5.71 3.57 -8.04
C ILE A 460 -5.99 5.05 -8.28
N GLU A 461 -5.70 5.88 -7.28
CA GLU A 461 -5.89 7.33 -7.36
C GLU A 461 -4.72 8.00 -8.07
N THR A 462 -3.50 7.62 -7.72
CA THR A 462 -2.28 8.19 -8.31
C THR A 462 -1.19 7.13 -8.51
N LEU A 463 -0.44 7.30 -9.60
CA LEU A 463 0.84 6.62 -9.84
C LEU A 463 1.82 7.67 -10.35
N GLU A 464 2.78 8.05 -9.51
CA GLU A 464 3.69 9.14 -9.81
C GLU A 464 5.13 8.79 -9.45
N PRO A 465 6.10 9.18 -10.32
CA PRO A 465 7.49 9.22 -9.93
C PRO A 465 7.72 10.26 -8.83
N THR A 466 8.42 9.87 -7.78
CA THR A 466 8.75 10.75 -6.65
C THR A 466 10.21 11.16 -6.63
N ASN A 467 11.07 10.31 -7.16
CA ASN A 467 12.51 10.54 -7.16
C ASN A 467 13.17 9.80 -8.32
N LEU A 468 14.20 10.42 -8.92
CA LEU A 468 15.07 9.80 -9.92
C LEU A 468 16.51 9.93 -9.44
N GLN A 469 17.21 8.82 -9.37
CA GLN A 469 18.63 8.77 -9.01
C GLN A 469 19.40 8.02 -10.08
N PHE A 470 20.56 8.53 -10.42
CA PHE A 470 21.52 7.84 -11.28
C PHE A 470 22.87 7.78 -10.57
N ASP A 471 23.45 6.61 -10.50
CA ASP A 471 24.78 6.43 -9.93
C ASP A 471 25.46 5.20 -10.56
N ASN A 472 26.69 5.36 -11.06
CA ASN A 472 27.57 4.30 -11.52
C ASN A 472 26.87 3.24 -12.41
N ASN A 473 26.23 3.62 -13.50
CA ASN A 473 25.48 2.76 -14.43
C ASN A 473 24.17 2.17 -13.86
N VAL A 474 23.70 2.63 -12.73
CA VAL A 474 22.42 2.23 -12.15
C VAL A 474 21.47 3.41 -12.13
N LEU A 475 20.33 3.28 -12.76
CA LEU A 475 19.21 4.24 -12.71
C LEU A 475 18.14 3.70 -11.77
N ARG A 476 17.70 4.51 -10.82
CA ARG A 476 16.58 4.20 -9.92
C ARG A 476 15.50 5.26 -10.08
N LEU A 477 14.30 4.82 -10.37
CA LEU A 477 13.09 5.64 -10.37
C LEU A 477 12.18 5.16 -9.24
N ASP A 478 11.95 5.98 -8.25
CA ASP A 478 11.01 5.68 -7.18
C ASP A 478 9.60 6.09 -7.62
N LEU A 479 8.68 5.13 -7.68
CA LEU A 479 7.28 5.34 -7.96
C LEU A 479 6.48 5.27 -6.67
N GLN A 480 5.53 6.17 -6.48
CA GLN A 480 4.51 6.09 -5.45
C GLN A 480 3.16 5.79 -6.08
N VAL A 481 2.53 4.73 -5.60
CA VAL A 481 1.18 4.34 -5.99
C VAL A 481 0.27 4.53 -4.80
N LYS A 482 -0.78 5.33 -4.93
CA LYS A 482 -1.80 5.50 -3.90
C LYS A 482 -3.16 5.10 -4.45
N GLY A 483 -3.98 4.56 -3.59
CA GLY A 483 -5.31 4.13 -3.98
C GLY A 483 -6.11 3.63 -2.80
N LYS A 484 -7.32 3.17 -3.09
CA LYS A 484 -8.27 2.60 -2.13
C LYS A 484 -8.51 1.14 -2.42
N LEU A 485 -8.83 0.42 -1.38
CA LEU A 485 -9.25 -0.96 -1.43
C LEU A 485 -10.57 -1.10 -0.71
N ASP A 486 -11.37 -2.03 -1.17
CA ASP A 486 -12.63 -2.42 -0.54
C ASP A 486 -12.80 -3.93 -0.69
N LEU A 487 -13.02 -4.61 0.43
CA LEU A 487 -13.38 -6.02 0.46
C LEU A 487 -14.87 -6.13 0.79
N GLN A 488 -15.67 -6.50 -0.20
CA GLN A 488 -17.08 -6.77 -0.03
C GLN A 488 -17.28 -8.24 0.35
N ILE A 489 -17.74 -8.49 1.57
CA ILE A 489 -18.12 -9.81 2.06
C ILE A 489 -19.51 -10.16 1.49
N LYS A 490 -19.65 -11.38 0.95
CA LYS A 490 -20.89 -11.91 0.38
C LYS A 490 -21.55 -12.91 1.31
#